data_84bf44e37611518358b9838998666acc
#
_entry.id   84bf44e37611518358b9838998666acc
#
_cell.length_a   1.000
_cell.length_b   1.000
_cell.length_c   1.000
_cell.angle_alpha   90.00
_cell.angle_beta   90.00
_cell.angle_gamma   90.00
#
_symmetry.space_group_name_H-M   'P 1'
#
loop_
_entity.id
_entity.type
_entity.pdbx_description
1 polymer ?
#
loop_
_entity_poly.entity_id
_entity_poly.type
_entity_poly.pdbx_seq_one_letter_code
_entity_poly.pdbx_strand_id
1 'polypeptide(L)' 'MKSQSSNSLYNPGQDNVPAGTYQEVGPRGGKLPQARTCRIGRGDRLPPVQESGNKWAKQ' A
#
# COMPACT_ATOMS: atom_id res chain seq x y z
N MET A 1 -7.26 17.37 12.92
CA MET A 1 -7.17 17.00 12.72
C MET A 1 -6.99 16.35 12.14
N LYS A 2 -6.86 15.92 11.91
CA LYS A 2 -6.62 15.33 11.44
C LYS A 2 -6.40 14.62 10.93
N SER A 3 -6.31 14.30 10.63
CA SER A 3 -6.09 13.63 10.12
C SER A 3 -5.71 12.93 9.62
N GLN A 4 -5.42 12.58 9.53
CA GLN A 4 -4.99 11.94 9.00
C GLN A 4 -4.86 11.04 8.69
N SER A 5 -4.73 11.00 8.89
CA SER A 5 -4.61 10.13 8.70
C SER A 5 -4.88 9.13 8.08
N SER A 6 -5.10 8.95 7.93
CA SER A 6 -5.57 7.99 7.25
C SER A 6 -4.69 7.17 6.51
N ASN A 7 -3.59 7.01 6.92
CA ASN A 7 -2.65 6.29 6.18
C ASN A 7 -2.66 4.88 6.61
N SER A 8 -3.62 4.14 6.15
CA SER A 8 -3.59 2.72 6.38
C SER A 8 -2.51 2.13 5.53
N LEU A 9 -1.57 1.50 6.14
CA LEU A 9 -0.51 0.78 5.45
C LEU A 9 -0.84 -0.70 5.45
N TYR A 10 -0.67 -1.32 4.31
CA TYR A 10 -0.98 -2.73 4.15
C TYR A 10 0.27 -3.50 3.81
N ASN A 11 0.34 -4.73 4.27
CA ASN A 11 1.50 -5.58 4.02
C ASN A 11 1.45 -6.19 2.64
N PRO A 12 2.61 -6.44 2.01
CA PRO A 12 2.62 -7.16 0.75
C PRO A 12 2.01 -8.55 0.95
N GLY A 13 1.26 -8.98 -0.02
CA GLY A 13 0.61 -10.28 0.05
C GLY A 13 -0.60 -10.34 0.93
N GLN A 14 -1.02 -9.22 1.50
CA GLN A 14 -2.19 -9.21 2.38
C GLN A 14 -3.47 -9.38 1.58
N ASP A 15 -4.37 -10.22 2.11
CA ASP A 15 -5.68 -10.47 1.51
C ASP A 15 -6.73 -9.57 2.11
N ASN A 16 -7.88 -9.53 1.45
CA ASN A 16 -9.07 -8.85 1.99
C ASN A 16 -8.83 -7.38 2.25
N VAL A 17 -8.08 -6.74 1.38
CA VAL A 17 -7.88 -5.30 1.49
C VAL A 17 -8.95 -4.61 0.67
N PRO A 18 -9.29 -3.35 1.00
CA PRO A 18 -10.29 -2.62 0.23
C PRO A 18 -9.85 -2.47 -1.23
N ALA A 19 -10.83 -2.55 -2.13
CA ALA A 19 -10.54 -2.35 -3.54
C ALA A 19 -10.10 -0.92 -3.78
N GLY A 20 -9.23 -0.73 -4.75
CA GLY A 20 -8.77 0.60 -5.11
C GLY A 20 -7.35 0.57 -5.61
N THR A 21 -6.76 1.75 -5.68
CA THR A 21 -5.38 1.91 -6.14
C THR A 21 -4.47 2.02 -4.92
N TYR A 22 -3.35 1.34 -5.00
CA TYR A 22 -2.37 1.34 -3.92
C TYR A 22 -1.03 1.79 -4.47
N GLN A 23 -0.28 2.49 -3.65
CA GLN A 23 1.07 2.93 -4.01
C GLN A 23 2.05 2.36 -3.01
N GLU A 24 3.18 1.86 -3.53
CA GLU A 24 4.23 1.32 -2.67
C GLU A 24 4.91 2.46 -1.93
N VAL A 25 5.12 2.28 -0.63
CA VAL A 25 5.76 3.27 0.22
C VAL A 25 6.79 2.56 1.08
N GLY A 26 7.63 3.34 1.74
CA GLY A 26 8.62 2.78 2.63
C GLY A 26 8.00 2.17 3.87
N PRO A 27 8.82 1.56 4.73
CA PRO A 27 8.30 0.86 5.91
C PRO A 27 7.51 1.76 6.86
N ARG A 28 7.78 3.05 6.82
CA ARG A 28 7.08 4.01 7.67
C ARG A 28 6.06 4.82 6.90
N GLY A 29 5.79 4.43 5.66
CA GLY A 29 4.84 5.15 4.84
C GLY A 29 5.45 6.28 4.05
N GLY A 30 6.77 6.42 4.05
CA GLY A 30 7.41 7.50 3.30
C GLY A 30 7.39 7.26 1.82
N LYS A 31 7.41 8.34 1.05
CA LYS A 31 7.40 8.23 -0.40
C LYS A 31 8.68 7.64 -0.92
N LEU A 32 8.56 6.85 -1.97
CA LEU A 32 9.70 6.26 -2.63
C LEU A 32 9.94 6.99 -3.96
N PRO A 33 11.21 7.13 -4.37
CA PRO A 33 11.50 7.83 -5.62
C PRO A 33 10.89 7.15 -6.84
N GLN A 34 10.75 5.84 -6.79
CA GLN A 34 10.16 5.11 -7.90
C GLN A 34 9.06 4.21 -7.38
N ALA A 35 8.05 4.86 -6.82
CA ALA A 35 6.95 4.12 -6.23
C ALA A 35 6.14 3.42 -7.32
N ARG A 36 5.83 2.17 -7.08
CA ARG A 36 4.96 1.41 -7.96
C ARG A 36 3.52 1.57 -7.49
N THR A 37 2.62 1.42 -8.43
CA THR A 37 1.21 1.43 -8.09
C THR A 37 0.59 0.13 -8.57
N CYS A 38 -0.51 -0.25 -7.94
CA CYS A 38 -1.28 -1.40 -8.39
C CYS A 38 -2.75 -1.12 -8.13
N ARG A 39 -3.59 -1.78 -8.90
CA ARG A 39 -5.03 -1.71 -8.71
C ARG A 39 -5.49 -3.03 -8.17
N ILE A 40 -6.25 -2.97 -7.10
CA ILE A 40 -6.72 -4.16 -6.41
C ILE A 40 -8.24 -4.21 -6.49
N GLY A 41 -8.76 -5.34 -6.95
CA GLY A 41 -10.18 -5.58 -6.93
C GLY A 41 -10.58 -6.19 -5.62
N ARG A 42 -11.88 -6.26 -5.42
CA ARG A 42 -12.40 -6.82 -4.18
C ARG A 42 -11.93 -8.26 -4.02
N GLY A 43 -11.33 -8.56 -2.90
CA GLY A 43 -10.88 -9.91 -2.61
C GLY A 43 -9.52 -10.27 -3.17
N ASP A 44 -8.91 -9.36 -3.91
CA ASP A 44 -7.58 -9.61 -4.45
C ASP A 44 -6.53 -9.48 -3.38
N ARG A 45 -5.37 -10.05 -3.66
CA ARG A 45 -4.24 -9.99 -2.77
C ARG A 45 -3.26 -8.94 -3.26
N LEU A 46 -2.67 -8.21 -2.33
CA LEU A 46 -1.66 -7.23 -2.68
C LEU A 46 -0.40 -7.94 -3.18
N PRO A 47 0.22 -7.37 -4.23
CA PRO A 47 1.44 -7.99 -4.76
C PRO A 47 2.63 -7.76 -3.84
N PRO A 48 3.74 -8.44 -4.10
CA PRO A 48 4.94 -8.20 -3.32
C PRO A 48 5.52 -6.82 -3.59
N VAL A 49 6.28 -6.31 -2.64
CA VAL A 49 6.94 -5.02 -2.79
C VAL A 49 8.33 -5.20 -3.37
N GLN A 50 8.91 -4.09 -3.84
CA GLN A 50 10.24 -4.12 -4.45
C GLN A 50 11.33 -4.41 -3.44
N GLU A 51 11.17 -3.90 -2.23
CA GLU A 51 12.17 -4.11 -1.19
C GLU A 51 11.51 -4.58 0.08
N SER A 52 12.21 -5.43 0.78
CA SER A 52 11.73 -5.95 2.04
C SER A 52 11.41 -4.80 3.00
N GLY A 53 10.28 -4.88 3.65
CA GLY A 53 9.87 -3.87 4.60
C GLY A 53 8.95 -2.82 4.03
N ASN A 54 8.90 -2.67 2.72
CA ASN A 54 7.99 -1.69 2.13
C ASN A 54 6.54 -2.10 2.33
N LYS A 55 5.67 -1.13 2.20
CA LYS A 55 4.23 -1.34 2.42
C LYS A 55 3.45 -0.79 1.25
N TRP A 56 2.15 -1.03 1.26
CA TRP A 56 1.22 -0.48 0.29
C TRP A 56 0.31 0.52 0.98
N ALA A 57 0.14 1.68 0.38
CA ALA A 57 -0.72 2.71 0.91
C ALA A 57 -1.88 2.94 -0.06
N LYS A 58 -3.09 2.83 0.45
CA LYS A 58 -4.26 3.04 -0.38
C LYS A 58 -4.39 4.51 -0.76
N GLN A 59 -4.65 4.76 -2.01
CA GLN A 59 -4.79 6.11 -2.54
C GLN A 59 -6.21 6.62 -2.49
#